data_9ea0f5daf64a8a3a78065f91e4e960d9
#
_entry.id   9ea0f5daf64a8a3a78065f91e4e960d9
#
_cell.length_a   1.000
_cell.length_b   1.000
_cell.length_c   1.000
_cell.angle_alpha   90.00
_cell.angle_beta   90.00
_cell.angle_gamma   90.00
#
_symmetry.space_group_name_H-M   'P 1'
#
loop_
_entity.id
_entity.type
_entity.pdbx_description
1 polymer ?
#
loop_
_entity_poly.entity_id
_entity_poly.type
_entity_poly.pdbx_seq_one_letter_code
_entity_poly.pdbx_strand_id
1 'polypeptide(L)'
;MAYKLLFVVILVIGYLVYNQYNSDSSRRKYITFSAIVLGLQSALRNVAVGADTYNYYLKFEAVKYTTWQEVFRSFPDTYLYGDGKDPGYLLLEKIFQVFSGDFRVFLFLIAIVFFYAYAKLLSRYTNNTLEVLTVNLGYSALFYGFYSITGIRQTLSVALSILFLFSFIDKKYLKCILLFIVAFIIHKSSVFLLLVPVLYSIKKNKLLLYLYGLTFIVFLVGRNYFVNLALVASDYEAVEIPLPILLDIFYFVISLFIWKRLKYEDNREILSLFNVFCLTFAWIPLLGNDSPLMRVILYFNIYVLVLLPRAISRTSFYRNELFFCINLFFIYYAVDSH
;
A
#
# COMPACT_ATOMS: atom_id res chain seq x y z
N MET A 1 -11.76 -18.86 5.53
CA MET A 1 -12.76 -18.64 4.47
C MET A 1 -14.00 -17.88 4.95
N ALA A 2 -14.79 -18.37 5.90
CA ALA A 2 -16.08 -17.75 6.31
C ALA A 2 -15.99 -16.27 6.73
N TYR A 3 -15.01 -15.88 7.53
CA TYR A 3 -14.86 -14.49 7.99
C TYR A 3 -14.51 -13.50 6.86
N LYS A 4 -13.71 -13.91 5.87
CA LYS A 4 -13.38 -13.05 4.72
C LYS A 4 -14.60 -12.79 3.86
N LEU A 5 -15.39 -13.84 3.61
CA LEU A 5 -16.67 -13.73 2.92
C LEU A 5 -17.62 -12.77 3.64
N LEU A 6 -17.69 -12.84 4.98
CA LEU A 6 -18.52 -11.94 5.77
C LEU A 6 -18.15 -10.47 5.53
N PHE A 7 -16.86 -10.12 5.54
CA PHE A 7 -16.44 -8.73 5.29
C PHE A 7 -16.72 -8.26 3.87
N VAL A 8 -16.53 -9.13 2.88
CA VAL A 8 -16.91 -8.83 1.49
C VAL A 8 -18.42 -8.57 1.40
N VAL A 9 -19.23 -9.40 2.03
CA VAL A 9 -20.71 -9.23 2.08
C VAL A 9 -21.08 -7.91 2.76
N ILE A 10 -20.46 -7.55 3.89
CA ILE A 10 -20.70 -6.27 4.57
C ILE A 10 -20.36 -5.09 3.67
N LEU A 11 -19.27 -5.13 2.92
CA LEU A 11 -18.89 -4.09 1.97
C LEU A 11 -19.91 -3.96 0.84
N VAL A 12 -20.39 -5.08 0.29
CA VAL A 12 -21.41 -5.10 -0.77
C VAL A 12 -22.76 -4.58 -0.24
N ILE A 13 -23.20 -5.00 0.94
CA ILE A 13 -24.41 -4.48 1.57
C ILE A 13 -24.28 -2.96 1.81
N GLY A 14 -23.16 -2.50 2.34
CA GLY A 14 -22.89 -1.07 2.49
C GLY A 14 -23.00 -0.32 1.15
N TYR A 15 -22.44 -0.87 0.08
CA TYR A 15 -22.61 -0.29 -1.26
C TYR A 15 -24.09 -0.19 -1.66
N LEU A 16 -24.88 -1.25 -1.51
CA LEU A 16 -26.29 -1.26 -1.88
C LEU A 16 -27.07 -0.19 -1.10
N VAL A 17 -26.79 -0.02 0.19
CA VAL A 17 -27.45 0.99 1.04
C VAL A 17 -27.07 2.41 0.61
N TYR A 18 -25.78 2.69 0.44
CA TYR A 18 -25.33 4.05 0.13
C TYR A 18 -25.49 4.45 -1.34
N ASN A 19 -25.56 3.49 -2.26
CA ASN A 19 -25.74 3.76 -3.68
C ASN A 19 -27.15 4.24 -4.04
N GLN A 20 -28.15 3.99 -3.18
CA GLN A 20 -29.54 4.40 -3.43
C GLN A 20 -29.71 5.91 -3.65
N TYR A 21 -28.87 6.72 -3.02
CA TYR A 21 -28.97 8.18 -3.06
C TYR A 21 -28.06 8.83 -4.11
N ASN A 22 -27.17 8.11 -4.73
CA ASN A 22 -26.20 8.53 -5.79
C ASN A 22 -25.67 9.97 -5.61
N SER A 23 -25.28 10.34 -4.39
CA SER A 23 -24.81 11.67 -4.02
C SER A 23 -23.37 11.64 -3.53
N ASP A 24 -22.66 12.78 -3.61
CA ASP A 24 -21.31 12.90 -3.04
C ASP A 24 -21.30 12.67 -1.52
N SER A 25 -22.38 13.06 -0.83
CA SER A 25 -22.55 12.77 0.60
C SER A 25 -22.60 11.25 0.86
N SER A 26 -23.38 10.51 0.07
CA SER A 26 -23.50 9.05 0.19
C SER A 26 -22.16 8.36 -0.10
N ARG A 27 -21.44 8.80 -1.13
CA ARG A 27 -20.07 8.33 -1.43
C ARG A 27 -19.15 8.52 -0.23
N ARG A 28 -19.12 9.72 0.37
CA ARG A 28 -18.28 9.99 1.56
C ARG A 28 -18.66 9.14 2.76
N LYS A 29 -19.94 8.94 3.02
CA LYS A 29 -20.44 8.05 4.08
C LYS A 29 -20.02 6.62 3.83
N TYR A 30 -20.09 6.15 2.59
CA TYR A 30 -19.66 4.81 2.23
C TYR A 30 -18.13 4.63 2.38
N ILE A 31 -17.31 5.62 2.03
CA ILE A 31 -15.88 5.64 2.28
C ILE A 31 -15.59 5.50 3.78
N THR A 32 -16.26 6.31 4.61
CA THR A 32 -16.09 6.25 6.06
C THR A 32 -16.50 4.89 6.62
N PHE A 33 -17.68 4.39 6.23
CA PHE A 33 -18.17 3.08 6.63
C PHE A 33 -17.18 1.96 6.28
N SER A 34 -16.74 1.90 5.04
CA SER A 34 -15.81 0.86 4.59
C SER A 34 -14.44 0.96 5.26
N ALA A 35 -13.93 2.18 5.50
CA ALA A 35 -12.68 2.38 6.23
C ALA A 35 -12.79 1.91 7.69
N ILE A 36 -13.93 2.13 8.35
CA ILE A 36 -14.19 1.61 9.70
C ILE A 36 -14.24 0.08 9.68
N VAL A 37 -15.00 -0.52 8.76
CA VAL A 37 -15.14 -1.98 8.64
C VAL A 37 -13.77 -2.66 8.43
N LEU A 38 -13.00 -2.18 7.45
CA LEU A 38 -11.67 -2.71 7.16
C LEU A 38 -10.68 -2.42 8.29
N GLY A 39 -10.79 -1.26 8.93
CA GLY A 39 -9.98 -0.88 10.09
C GLY A 39 -10.24 -1.78 11.29
N LEU A 40 -11.49 -2.05 11.63
CA LEU A 40 -11.87 -2.98 12.69
C LEU A 40 -11.38 -4.41 12.39
N GLN A 41 -11.55 -4.86 11.15
CA GLN A 41 -11.04 -6.16 10.71
C GLN A 41 -9.52 -6.27 10.92
N SER A 42 -8.76 -5.22 10.57
CA SER A 42 -7.31 -5.18 10.75
C SER A 42 -6.92 -5.14 12.24
N ALA A 43 -7.59 -4.31 13.04
CA ALA A 43 -7.26 -4.09 14.44
C ALA A 43 -7.63 -5.28 15.35
N LEU A 44 -8.78 -5.91 15.09
CA LEU A 44 -9.31 -7.01 15.92
C LEU A 44 -8.75 -8.40 15.54
N ARG A 45 -7.79 -8.46 14.62
CA ARG A 45 -7.18 -9.74 14.24
C ARG A 45 -6.51 -10.43 15.41
N ASN A 46 -6.51 -11.77 15.39
CA ASN A 46 -5.72 -12.54 16.33
C ASN A 46 -4.23 -12.33 16.06
N VAL A 47 -3.43 -12.19 17.10
CA VAL A 47 -1.96 -12.06 17.02
C VAL A 47 -1.27 -13.27 16.38
N ALA A 48 -1.91 -14.43 16.38
CA ALA A 48 -1.42 -15.64 15.73
C ALA A 48 -1.70 -15.65 14.21
N VAL A 49 -2.42 -14.64 13.67
CA VAL A 49 -2.73 -14.57 12.25
C VAL A 49 -1.69 -13.72 11.53
N GLY A 50 -1.09 -14.28 10.49
CA GLY A 50 -0.04 -13.65 9.67
C GLY A 50 1.37 -14.04 10.12
N ALA A 51 2.25 -14.20 9.15
CA ALA A 51 3.61 -14.70 9.35
C ALA A 51 4.42 -13.88 10.37
N ASP A 52 4.27 -12.53 10.33
CA ASP A 52 5.08 -11.64 11.16
C ASP A 52 4.34 -11.09 12.40
N THR A 53 3.02 -11.20 12.48
CA THR A 53 2.25 -10.53 13.55
C THR A 53 2.65 -11.00 14.93
N TYR A 54 2.89 -12.30 15.10
CA TYR A 54 3.34 -12.87 16.38
C TYR A 54 4.74 -12.37 16.76
N ASN A 55 5.65 -12.27 15.78
CA ASN A 55 6.98 -11.71 16.01
C ASN A 55 6.92 -10.22 16.42
N TYR A 56 6.01 -9.43 15.83
CA TYR A 56 5.76 -8.06 16.27
C TYR A 56 5.21 -8.00 17.70
N TYR A 57 4.31 -8.92 18.06
CA TYR A 57 3.80 -9.02 19.43
C TYR A 57 4.93 -9.28 20.41
N LEU A 58 5.79 -10.30 20.16
CA LEU A 58 6.91 -10.61 21.04
C LEU A 58 7.90 -9.43 21.16
N LYS A 59 8.18 -8.73 20.07
CA LYS A 59 9.01 -7.52 20.11
C LYS A 59 8.37 -6.41 20.91
N PHE A 60 7.08 -6.15 20.71
CA PHE A 60 6.35 -5.17 21.49
C PHE A 60 6.40 -5.47 23.00
N GLU A 61 6.23 -6.75 23.39
CA GLU A 61 6.38 -7.16 24.79
C GLU A 61 7.81 -6.91 25.32
N ALA A 62 8.83 -7.21 24.51
CA ALA A 62 10.24 -6.97 24.88
C ALA A 62 10.55 -5.48 25.09
N VAL A 63 9.92 -4.59 24.35
CA VAL A 63 10.11 -3.13 24.47
C VAL A 63 9.73 -2.59 25.85
N LYS A 64 8.87 -3.30 26.61
CA LYS A 64 8.55 -2.95 28.01
C LYS A 64 9.81 -2.86 28.88
N TYR A 65 10.76 -3.73 28.63
CA TYR A 65 12.01 -3.85 29.40
C TYR A 65 13.17 -3.00 28.80
N THR A 66 13.00 -2.46 27.60
CA THR A 66 13.99 -1.59 26.96
C THR A 66 14.00 -0.22 27.63
N THR A 67 15.17 0.29 28.00
CA THR A 67 15.32 1.63 28.58
C THR A 67 15.22 2.73 27.51
N TRP A 68 14.88 3.94 27.89
CA TRP A 68 14.89 5.08 26.96
C TRP A 68 16.28 5.36 26.38
N GLN A 69 17.34 5.11 27.14
CA GLN A 69 18.71 5.25 26.66
C GLN A 69 18.99 4.28 25.50
N GLU A 70 18.59 3.02 25.62
CA GLU A 70 18.72 2.01 24.55
C GLU A 70 17.89 2.39 23.31
N VAL A 71 16.68 2.90 23.52
CA VAL A 71 15.85 3.40 22.40
C VAL A 71 16.55 4.50 21.63
N PHE A 72 17.10 5.51 22.32
CA PHE A 72 17.82 6.59 21.63
C PHE A 72 19.15 6.15 21.04
N ARG A 73 19.86 5.23 21.70
CA ARG A 73 21.09 4.63 21.17
C ARG A 73 20.85 3.82 19.89
N SER A 74 19.70 3.21 19.73
CA SER A 74 19.37 2.45 18.50
C SER A 74 19.40 3.30 17.22
N PHE A 75 19.28 4.65 17.30
CA PHE A 75 19.38 5.52 16.12
C PHE A 75 20.82 5.60 15.57
N PRO A 76 21.84 6.05 16.32
CA PRO A 76 23.21 6.00 15.82
C PRO A 76 23.66 4.56 15.50
N ASP A 77 23.31 3.57 16.31
CA ASP A 77 23.64 2.17 16.04
C ASP A 77 23.12 1.74 14.65
N THR A 78 21.87 2.10 14.31
CA THR A 78 21.25 1.75 13.02
C THR A 78 21.80 2.56 11.84
N TYR A 79 21.97 3.88 11.99
CA TYR A 79 22.26 4.75 10.84
C TYR A 79 23.75 5.05 10.65
N LEU A 80 24.56 4.94 11.69
CA LEU A 80 26.01 5.19 11.60
C LEU A 80 26.83 3.88 11.57
N TYR A 81 26.41 2.89 12.35
CA TYR A 81 27.15 1.64 12.49
C TYR A 81 26.53 0.46 11.71
N GLY A 82 25.31 0.63 11.21
CA GLY A 82 24.62 -0.42 10.43
C GLY A 82 23.96 -1.50 11.30
N ASP A 83 24.00 -1.36 12.62
CA ASP A 83 23.43 -2.31 13.56
C ASP A 83 21.96 -2.03 13.84
N GLY A 84 21.11 -3.05 13.75
CA GLY A 84 19.69 -2.94 14.03
C GLY A 84 18.83 -2.48 12.85
N LYS A 85 17.52 -2.39 13.11
CA LYS A 85 16.49 -2.08 12.09
C LYS A 85 15.43 -1.14 12.63
N ASP A 86 15.08 -0.11 11.83
CA ASP A 86 13.89 0.71 12.02
C ASP A 86 13.72 1.32 13.44
N PRO A 87 14.70 2.12 13.94
CA PRO A 87 14.70 2.63 15.32
C PRO A 87 13.50 3.53 15.63
N GLY A 88 12.92 4.20 14.64
CA GLY A 88 11.72 4.99 14.82
C GLY A 88 10.48 4.15 15.09
N TYR A 89 10.44 2.90 14.63
CA TYR A 89 9.36 1.99 15.00
C TYR A 89 9.50 1.55 16.48
N LEU A 90 10.70 1.23 16.94
CA LEU A 90 10.99 0.97 18.36
C LEU A 90 10.60 2.16 19.24
N LEU A 91 10.95 3.38 18.81
CA LEU A 91 10.55 4.62 19.52
C LEU A 91 9.03 4.77 19.58
N LEU A 92 8.31 4.49 18.49
CA LEU A 92 6.85 4.54 18.44
C LEU A 92 6.23 3.54 19.42
N GLU A 93 6.72 2.30 19.45
CA GLU A 93 6.25 1.28 20.40
C GLU A 93 6.50 1.73 21.85
N LYS A 94 7.69 2.26 22.14
CA LYS A 94 8.04 2.74 23.49
C LYS A 94 7.18 3.93 23.94
N ILE A 95 6.95 4.91 23.05
CA ILE A 95 6.05 6.04 23.34
C ILE A 95 4.63 5.53 23.58
N PHE A 96 4.15 4.61 22.73
CA PHE A 96 2.80 4.07 22.88
C PHE A 96 2.62 3.33 24.20
N GLN A 97 3.62 2.60 24.68
CA GLN A 97 3.59 1.88 25.95
C GLN A 97 3.48 2.77 27.18
N VAL A 98 3.76 4.08 27.07
CA VAL A 98 3.46 5.04 28.15
C VAL A 98 1.94 5.16 28.36
N PHE A 99 1.14 4.95 27.31
CA PHE A 99 -0.33 5.06 27.35
C PHE A 99 -1.01 3.70 27.51
N SER A 100 -0.50 2.67 26.85
CA SER A 100 -1.06 1.31 26.90
C SER A 100 -0.01 0.25 26.63
N GLY A 101 0.10 -0.73 27.53
CA GLY A 101 0.92 -1.92 27.34
C GLY A 101 0.23 -3.04 26.54
N ASP A 102 -0.96 -2.80 25.98
CA ASP A 102 -1.70 -3.78 25.20
C ASP A 102 -1.41 -3.66 23.70
N PHE A 103 -0.85 -4.73 23.12
CA PHE A 103 -0.54 -4.80 21.70
C PHE A 103 -1.78 -4.68 20.80
N ARG A 104 -2.96 -5.11 21.25
CA ARG A 104 -4.20 -4.96 20.47
C ARG A 104 -4.59 -3.50 20.32
N VAL A 105 -4.42 -2.70 21.37
CA VAL A 105 -4.65 -1.25 21.31
C VAL A 105 -3.64 -0.59 20.39
N PHE A 106 -2.40 -1.09 20.34
CA PHE A 106 -1.40 -0.64 19.37
C PHE A 106 -1.82 -0.96 17.91
N LEU A 107 -2.38 -2.15 17.67
CA LEU A 107 -2.93 -2.49 16.35
C LEU A 107 -4.08 -1.57 15.92
N PHE A 108 -4.92 -1.12 16.87
CA PHE A 108 -5.94 -0.10 16.58
C PHE A 108 -5.33 1.23 16.12
N LEU A 109 -4.27 1.70 16.77
CA LEU A 109 -3.56 2.90 16.35
C LEU A 109 -3.06 2.77 14.90
N ILE A 110 -2.39 1.65 14.57
CA ILE A 110 -1.89 1.39 13.21
C ILE A 110 -3.04 1.38 12.20
N ALA A 111 -4.14 0.68 12.51
CA ALA A 111 -5.31 0.62 11.65
C ALA A 111 -5.95 2.00 11.43
N ILE A 112 -6.08 2.82 12.48
CA ILE A 112 -6.61 4.19 12.37
C ILE A 112 -5.75 5.03 11.42
N VAL A 113 -4.43 5.01 11.59
CA VAL A 113 -3.51 5.79 10.76
C VAL A 113 -3.60 5.36 9.29
N PHE A 114 -3.59 4.05 9.04
CA PHE A 114 -3.64 3.51 7.69
C PHE A 114 -4.98 3.79 7.01
N PHE A 115 -6.10 3.45 7.64
CA PHE A 115 -7.42 3.62 7.03
C PHE A 115 -7.86 5.09 6.94
N TYR A 116 -7.30 5.97 7.77
CA TYR A 116 -7.44 7.41 7.57
C TYR A 116 -6.75 7.87 6.27
N ALA A 117 -5.51 7.46 6.02
CA ALA A 117 -4.81 7.77 4.78
C ALA A 117 -5.50 7.13 3.57
N TYR A 118 -5.95 5.90 3.69
CA TYR A 118 -6.73 5.17 2.70
C TYR A 118 -8.06 5.87 2.37
N ALA A 119 -8.84 6.27 3.38
CA ALA A 119 -10.08 7.01 3.17
C ALA A 119 -9.86 8.34 2.45
N LYS A 120 -8.75 9.04 2.75
CA LYS A 120 -8.35 10.24 2.01
C LYS A 120 -8.01 9.93 0.55
N LEU A 121 -7.33 8.82 0.28
CA LEU A 121 -7.03 8.36 -1.08
C LEU A 121 -8.34 8.15 -1.87
N LEU A 122 -9.29 7.42 -1.29
CA LEU A 122 -10.58 7.20 -1.92
C LEU A 122 -11.35 8.50 -2.13
N SER A 123 -11.40 9.37 -1.12
CA SER A 123 -12.14 10.64 -1.19
C SER A 123 -11.62 11.54 -2.31
N ARG A 124 -10.32 11.50 -2.60
CA ARG A 124 -9.69 12.34 -3.63
C ARG A 124 -9.86 11.80 -5.04
N TYR A 125 -9.87 10.48 -5.22
CA TYR A 125 -9.73 9.87 -6.56
C TYR A 125 -10.94 9.06 -7.02
N THR A 126 -11.94 8.82 -6.19
CA THR A 126 -13.19 8.17 -6.61
C THR A 126 -14.31 9.20 -6.82
N ASN A 127 -15.21 8.94 -7.79
CA ASN A 127 -16.29 9.86 -8.14
C ASN A 127 -17.68 9.38 -7.68
N ASN A 128 -17.84 8.07 -7.48
CA ASN A 128 -19.11 7.46 -7.12
C ASN A 128 -18.93 6.25 -6.20
N THR A 129 -20.02 5.72 -5.67
CA THR A 129 -20.04 4.59 -4.75
C THR A 129 -19.56 3.28 -5.37
N LEU A 130 -19.77 3.06 -6.69
CA LEU A 130 -19.31 1.88 -7.39
C LEU A 130 -17.78 1.84 -7.50
N GLU A 131 -17.16 2.98 -7.80
CA GLU A 131 -15.70 3.08 -7.78
C GLU A 131 -15.15 2.78 -6.38
N VAL A 132 -15.80 3.29 -5.31
CA VAL A 132 -15.41 2.98 -3.92
C VAL A 132 -15.54 1.49 -3.61
N LEU A 133 -16.62 0.84 -4.05
CA LEU A 133 -16.78 -0.62 -3.90
C LEU A 133 -15.63 -1.37 -4.58
N THR A 134 -15.34 -1.03 -5.83
CA THR A 134 -14.25 -1.68 -6.60
C THR A 134 -12.90 -1.51 -5.91
N VAL A 135 -12.61 -0.32 -5.38
CA VAL A 135 -11.39 -0.06 -4.59
C VAL A 135 -11.34 -0.94 -3.35
N ASN A 136 -12.43 -1.04 -2.60
CA ASN A 136 -12.49 -1.83 -1.37
C ASN A 136 -12.36 -3.35 -1.62
N LEU A 137 -13.01 -3.85 -2.68
CA LEU A 137 -12.86 -5.24 -3.11
C LEU A 137 -11.43 -5.51 -3.61
N GLY A 138 -10.86 -4.61 -4.39
CA GLY A 138 -9.47 -4.69 -4.83
C GLY A 138 -8.48 -4.66 -3.66
N TYR A 139 -8.72 -3.82 -2.65
CA TYR A 139 -7.92 -3.83 -1.41
C TYR A 139 -8.01 -5.19 -0.70
N SER A 140 -9.24 -5.70 -0.53
CA SER A 140 -9.48 -6.99 0.14
C SER A 140 -8.82 -8.16 -0.61
N ALA A 141 -8.76 -8.10 -1.95
CA ALA A 141 -8.14 -9.11 -2.79
C ALA A 141 -6.61 -9.03 -2.79
N LEU A 142 -6.05 -7.84 -3.05
CA LEU A 142 -4.64 -7.69 -3.41
C LEU A 142 -3.74 -7.25 -2.25
N PHE A 143 -4.29 -6.54 -1.26
CA PHE A 143 -3.49 -5.83 -0.26
C PHE A 143 -3.80 -6.19 1.19
N TYR A 144 -4.97 -6.77 1.46
CA TYR A 144 -5.42 -7.07 2.80
C TYR A 144 -4.44 -7.97 3.57
N GLY A 145 -3.97 -9.06 2.95
CA GLY A 145 -3.04 -10.01 3.59
C GLY A 145 -1.75 -9.34 4.05
N PHE A 146 -1.27 -8.36 3.31
CA PHE A 146 -0.06 -7.64 3.67
C PHE A 146 -0.33 -6.47 4.62
N TYR A 147 -1.13 -5.48 4.23
CA TYR A 147 -1.30 -4.26 5.02
C TYR A 147 -2.17 -4.45 6.26
N SER A 148 -3.18 -5.30 6.23
CA SER A 148 -4.04 -5.53 7.39
C SER A 148 -3.55 -6.65 8.31
N ILE A 149 -2.68 -7.56 7.82
CA ILE A 149 -2.31 -8.74 8.59
C ILE A 149 -0.81 -8.75 8.93
N THR A 150 0.09 -8.69 7.94
CA THR A 150 1.50 -9.07 8.14
C THR A 150 2.42 -7.87 8.37
N GLY A 151 2.37 -6.86 7.50
CA GLY A 151 3.42 -5.85 7.36
C GLY A 151 3.25 -4.59 8.22
N ILE A 152 3.17 -4.65 9.55
CA ILE A 152 2.82 -3.52 10.44
C ILE A 152 3.66 -2.27 10.18
N ARG A 153 4.98 -2.36 10.14
CA ARG A 153 5.89 -1.21 9.88
C ARG A 153 5.69 -0.64 8.49
N GLN A 154 5.61 -1.53 7.50
CA GLN A 154 5.38 -1.15 6.11
C GLN A 154 4.01 -0.48 5.92
N THR A 155 2.98 -1.01 6.57
CA THR A 155 1.61 -0.44 6.54
C THR A 155 1.60 1.00 7.04
N LEU A 156 2.26 1.25 8.16
CA LEU A 156 2.39 2.60 8.71
C LEU A 156 3.14 3.52 7.75
N SER A 157 4.26 3.05 7.19
CA SER A 157 5.05 3.83 6.22
C SER A 157 4.29 4.10 4.92
N VAL A 158 3.49 3.16 4.42
CA VAL A 158 2.62 3.38 3.25
C VAL A 158 1.51 4.38 3.56
N ALA A 159 0.93 4.36 4.75
CA ALA A 159 -0.02 5.39 5.18
C ALA A 159 0.62 6.79 5.14
N LEU A 160 1.83 6.92 5.70
CA LEU A 160 2.59 8.16 5.66
C LEU A 160 2.97 8.57 4.23
N SER A 161 3.24 7.61 3.33
CA SER A 161 3.52 7.88 1.92
C SER A 161 2.33 8.48 1.18
N ILE A 162 1.12 7.99 1.43
CA ILE A 162 -0.11 8.56 0.87
C ILE A 162 -0.29 10.00 1.37
N LEU A 163 -0.08 10.25 2.66
CA LEU A 163 -0.19 11.59 3.24
C LEU A 163 0.93 12.52 2.75
N PHE A 164 2.13 11.99 2.51
CA PHE A 164 3.25 12.69 1.89
C PHE A 164 2.89 13.15 0.48
N LEU A 165 2.40 12.25 -0.37
CA LEU A 165 1.96 12.58 -1.72
C LEU A 165 0.91 13.71 -1.71
N PHE A 166 -0.11 13.64 -0.85
CA PHE A 166 -1.11 14.70 -0.75
C PHE A 166 -0.54 16.02 -0.29
N SER A 167 0.36 15.98 0.68
CA SER A 167 1.04 17.18 1.16
C SER A 167 1.90 17.81 0.07
N PHE A 168 2.53 16.99 -0.78
CA PHE A 168 3.30 17.44 -1.94
C PHE A 168 2.40 18.10 -2.99
N ILE A 169 1.28 17.45 -3.36
CA ILE A 169 0.29 17.98 -4.31
C ILE A 169 -0.28 19.32 -3.81
N ASP A 170 -0.57 19.39 -2.50
CA ASP A 170 -1.10 20.59 -1.85
C ASP A 170 -0.02 21.66 -1.57
N LYS A 171 1.23 21.44 -2.01
CA LYS A 171 2.39 22.32 -1.83
C LYS A 171 2.74 22.61 -0.36
N LYS A 172 2.41 21.71 0.55
CA LYS A 172 2.71 21.79 1.98
C LYS A 172 4.08 21.16 2.26
N TYR A 173 5.15 21.75 1.75
CA TYR A 173 6.47 21.14 1.70
C TYR A 173 7.07 20.81 3.09
N LEU A 174 6.87 21.67 4.10
CA LEU A 174 7.32 21.37 5.46
C LEU A 174 6.67 20.07 5.99
N LYS A 175 5.37 19.91 5.73
CA LYS A 175 4.66 18.68 6.10
C LYS A 175 5.18 17.46 5.31
N CYS A 176 5.55 17.64 4.04
CA CYS A 176 6.19 16.57 3.25
C CYS A 176 7.49 16.11 3.92
N ILE A 177 8.35 17.05 4.28
CA ILE A 177 9.64 16.73 4.91
C ILE A 177 9.42 15.99 6.23
N LEU A 178 8.52 16.46 7.08
CA LEU A 178 8.20 15.79 8.35
C LEU A 178 7.66 14.37 8.14
N LEU A 179 6.71 14.20 7.21
CA LEU A 179 6.14 12.89 6.89
C LEU A 179 7.19 11.93 6.32
N PHE A 180 8.09 12.44 5.47
CA PHE A 180 9.19 11.65 4.94
C PHE A 180 10.15 11.19 6.04
N ILE A 181 10.58 12.11 6.93
CA ILE A 181 11.47 11.78 8.03
C ILE A 181 10.83 10.71 8.92
N VAL A 182 9.56 10.90 9.33
CA VAL A 182 8.85 9.93 10.17
C VAL A 182 8.72 8.59 9.46
N ALA A 183 8.36 8.57 8.17
CA ALA A 183 8.27 7.34 7.41
C ALA A 183 9.61 6.61 7.32
N PHE A 184 10.71 7.37 7.10
CA PHE A 184 12.05 6.82 6.94
C PHE A 184 12.60 6.21 8.23
N ILE A 185 12.42 6.88 9.37
CA ILE A 185 12.87 6.32 10.66
C ILE A 185 12.05 5.09 11.09
N ILE A 186 10.75 5.02 10.69
CA ILE A 186 9.87 3.86 10.94
C ILE A 186 10.24 2.70 10.01
N HIS A 187 10.63 2.98 8.76
CA HIS A 187 10.97 1.94 7.81
C HIS A 187 11.90 2.47 6.72
N LYS A 188 13.15 2.00 6.72
CA LYS A 188 14.23 2.48 5.83
C LYS A 188 13.85 2.48 4.34
N SER A 189 13.03 1.51 3.89
CA SER A 189 12.60 1.46 2.48
C SER A 189 11.79 2.68 2.03
N SER A 190 11.31 3.51 2.97
CA SER A 190 10.64 4.78 2.64
C SER A 190 11.54 5.80 1.93
N VAL A 191 12.86 5.57 1.87
CA VAL A 191 13.78 6.41 1.07
C VAL A 191 13.31 6.53 -0.39
N PHE A 192 12.67 5.50 -0.92
CA PHE A 192 12.13 5.50 -2.28
C PHE A 192 10.97 6.49 -2.50
N LEU A 193 10.38 7.04 -1.43
CA LEU A 193 9.40 8.13 -1.53
C LEU A 193 9.99 9.39 -2.17
N LEU A 194 11.31 9.58 -2.13
CA LEU A 194 11.99 10.67 -2.83
C LEU A 194 11.80 10.63 -4.35
N LEU A 195 11.47 9.48 -4.92
CA LEU A 195 11.12 9.35 -6.33
C LEU A 195 9.73 9.92 -6.65
N VAL A 196 8.81 9.95 -5.69
CA VAL A 196 7.42 10.38 -5.89
C VAL A 196 7.33 11.82 -6.41
N PRO A 197 7.97 12.84 -5.80
CA PRO A 197 7.96 14.21 -6.32
C PRO A 197 8.49 14.32 -7.75
N VAL A 198 9.56 13.60 -8.05
CA VAL A 198 10.17 13.61 -9.40
C VAL A 198 9.20 13.05 -10.42
N LEU A 199 8.69 11.86 -10.19
CA LEU A 199 7.78 11.17 -11.13
C LEU A 199 6.42 11.86 -11.25
N TYR A 200 5.91 12.40 -10.14
CA TYR A 200 4.68 13.19 -10.15
C TYR A 200 4.82 14.47 -10.97
N SER A 201 6.00 15.11 -10.95
CA SER A 201 6.26 16.38 -11.65
C SER A 201 6.48 16.21 -13.16
N ILE A 202 6.85 15.02 -13.62
CA ILE A 202 7.07 14.74 -15.04
C ILE A 202 5.73 14.79 -15.77
N LYS A 203 5.65 15.65 -16.80
CA LYS A 203 4.52 15.63 -17.74
C LYS A 203 4.52 14.28 -18.46
N LYS A 204 3.32 13.81 -18.84
CA LYS A 204 3.17 12.59 -19.65
C LYS A 204 4.10 12.66 -20.86
N ASN A 205 5.14 11.86 -20.86
CA ASN A 205 6.12 11.83 -21.92
C ASN A 205 6.32 10.39 -22.40
N LYS A 206 6.33 10.18 -23.71
CA LYS A 206 6.71 8.89 -24.29
C LYS A 206 8.07 8.42 -23.79
N LEU A 207 9.01 9.33 -23.54
CA LEU A 207 10.32 9.02 -22.98
C LEU A 207 10.20 8.28 -21.63
N LEU A 208 9.28 8.68 -20.77
CA LEU A 208 9.08 8.00 -19.48
C LEU A 208 8.65 6.53 -19.65
N LEU A 209 7.78 6.26 -20.63
CA LEU A 209 7.39 4.89 -20.95
C LEU A 209 8.57 4.05 -21.48
N TYR A 210 9.42 4.64 -22.30
CA TYR A 210 10.64 3.97 -22.77
C TYR A 210 11.61 3.72 -21.63
N LEU A 211 11.75 4.66 -20.69
CA LEU A 211 12.57 4.48 -19.50
C LEU A 211 12.05 3.33 -18.61
N TYR A 212 10.74 3.24 -18.39
CA TYR A 212 10.15 2.11 -17.65
C TYR A 212 10.34 0.78 -18.39
N GLY A 213 10.14 0.76 -19.69
CA GLY A 213 10.39 -0.44 -20.50
C GLY A 213 11.86 -0.86 -20.46
N LEU A 214 12.80 0.08 -20.57
CA LEU A 214 14.23 -0.18 -20.43
C LEU A 214 14.56 -0.71 -19.03
N THR A 215 14.04 -0.07 -17.97
CA THR A 215 14.25 -0.50 -16.59
C THR A 215 13.71 -1.92 -16.37
N PHE A 216 12.53 -2.24 -16.91
CA PHE A 216 11.97 -3.58 -16.88
C PHE A 216 12.93 -4.61 -17.51
N ILE A 217 13.46 -4.32 -18.71
CA ILE A 217 14.42 -5.21 -19.40
C ILE A 217 15.71 -5.37 -18.59
N VAL A 218 16.26 -4.26 -18.08
CA VAL A 218 17.48 -4.29 -17.25
C VAL A 218 17.28 -5.15 -15.99
N PHE A 219 16.13 -4.99 -15.33
CA PHE A 219 15.80 -5.79 -14.15
C PHE A 219 15.51 -7.26 -14.48
N LEU A 220 14.92 -7.53 -15.63
CA LEU A 220 14.67 -8.89 -16.08
C LEU A 220 15.99 -9.63 -16.37
N VAL A 221 16.89 -8.99 -17.12
CA VAL A 221 18.20 -9.58 -17.48
C VAL A 221 19.13 -9.63 -16.27
N GLY A 222 19.18 -8.57 -15.46
CA GLY A 222 20.04 -8.46 -14.29
C GLY A 222 19.41 -8.97 -12.98
N ARG A 223 18.29 -9.70 -13.03
CA ARG A 223 17.48 -10.08 -11.86
C ARG A 223 18.30 -10.64 -10.71
N ASN A 224 19.10 -11.68 -10.97
CA ASN A 224 19.90 -12.36 -9.95
C ASN A 224 20.89 -11.40 -9.29
N TYR A 225 21.49 -10.51 -10.06
CA TYR A 225 22.43 -9.50 -9.54
C TYR A 225 21.72 -8.53 -8.60
N PHE A 226 20.58 -7.94 -9.02
CA PHE A 226 19.84 -6.96 -8.21
C PHE A 226 19.24 -7.59 -6.95
N VAL A 227 18.73 -8.81 -7.04
CA VAL A 227 18.20 -9.55 -5.89
C VAL A 227 19.33 -9.84 -4.89
N ASN A 228 20.47 -10.35 -5.34
CA ASN A 228 21.61 -10.62 -4.45
C ASN A 228 22.14 -9.35 -3.79
N LEU A 229 22.22 -8.24 -4.54
CA LEU A 229 22.62 -6.94 -3.99
C LEU A 229 21.67 -6.49 -2.88
N ALA A 230 20.36 -6.67 -3.08
CA ALA A 230 19.35 -6.29 -2.10
C ALA A 230 19.38 -7.20 -0.85
N LEU A 231 19.64 -8.48 -1.01
CA LEU A 231 19.80 -9.42 0.11
C LEU A 231 21.00 -9.05 0.97
N VAL A 232 22.17 -8.83 0.35
CA VAL A 232 23.38 -8.39 1.05
C VAL A 232 23.15 -7.06 1.79
N ALA A 233 22.47 -6.11 1.15
CA ALA A 233 22.20 -4.79 1.75
C ALA A 233 21.16 -4.81 2.88
N SER A 234 20.40 -5.87 3.05
CA SER A 234 19.26 -5.93 3.97
C SER A 234 19.35 -7.00 5.05
N ASP A 235 20.40 -7.82 5.08
CA ASP A 235 20.58 -8.96 5.99
C ASP A 235 19.38 -9.93 6.00
N TYR A 236 18.72 -10.11 4.85
CA TYR A 236 17.65 -11.08 4.68
C TYR A 236 18.19 -12.37 4.10
N GLU A 237 17.78 -13.48 4.71
CA GLU A 237 17.97 -14.80 4.09
C GLU A 237 17.04 -14.94 2.89
N ALA A 238 17.57 -15.49 1.80
CA ALA A 238 16.80 -15.77 0.61
C ALA A 238 15.86 -16.95 0.88
N VAL A 239 14.55 -16.66 0.92
CA VAL A 239 13.52 -17.70 0.88
C VAL A 239 13.00 -17.76 -0.55
N GLU A 240 13.16 -18.90 -1.22
CA GLU A 240 12.55 -19.13 -2.52
C GLU A 240 11.04 -19.32 -2.35
N ILE A 241 10.30 -18.24 -2.49
CA ILE A 241 8.84 -18.33 -2.66
C ILE A 241 8.57 -18.38 -4.17
N PRO A 242 7.86 -19.41 -4.65
CA PRO A 242 7.47 -19.46 -6.06
C PRO A 242 6.66 -18.21 -6.42
N LEU A 243 7.02 -17.61 -7.54
CA LEU A 243 6.35 -16.43 -8.10
C LEU A 243 4.85 -16.71 -8.25
N PRO A 244 3.99 -15.84 -7.77
CA PRO A 244 2.62 -15.78 -8.22
C PRO A 244 2.59 -15.19 -9.66
N ILE A 245 3.04 -15.97 -10.65
CA ILE A 245 3.09 -15.57 -12.08
C ILE A 245 1.76 -14.95 -12.53
N LEU A 246 0.64 -15.46 -12.03
CA LEU A 246 -0.70 -14.92 -12.31
C LEU A 246 -0.86 -13.48 -11.82
N LEU A 247 -0.30 -13.12 -10.65
CA LEU A 247 -0.37 -11.78 -10.11
C LEU A 247 0.49 -10.81 -10.93
N ASP A 248 1.64 -11.25 -11.40
CA ASP A 248 2.54 -10.46 -12.26
C ASP A 248 1.90 -10.19 -13.61
N ILE A 249 1.30 -11.22 -14.22
CA ILE A 249 0.52 -11.07 -15.47
C ILE A 249 -0.66 -10.11 -15.25
N PHE A 250 -1.36 -10.25 -14.13
CA PHE A 250 -2.47 -9.36 -13.77
C PHE A 250 -2.02 -7.89 -13.69
N TYR A 251 -0.94 -7.59 -12.96
CA TYR A 251 -0.40 -6.23 -12.88
C TYR A 251 0.05 -5.70 -14.23
N PHE A 252 0.67 -6.55 -15.06
CA PHE A 252 1.09 -6.17 -16.41
C PHE A 252 -0.10 -5.79 -17.28
N VAL A 253 -1.10 -6.67 -17.37
CA VAL A 253 -2.32 -6.45 -18.18
C VAL A 253 -3.08 -5.21 -17.70
N ILE A 254 -3.24 -5.06 -16.38
CA ILE A 254 -3.89 -3.88 -15.79
C ILE A 254 -3.12 -2.60 -16.09
N SER A 255 -1.79 -2.61 -16.00
CA SER A 255 -0.97 -1.44 -16.31
C SER A 255 -1.16 -1.00 -17.75
N LEU A 256 -1.18 -1.93 -18.71
CA LEU A 256 -1.44 -1.65 -20.13
C LEU A 256 -2.86 -1.11 -20.35
N PHE A 257 -3.85 -1.71 -19.67
CA PHE A 257 -5.24 -1.25 -19.76
C PHE A 257 -5.37 0.18 -19.22
N ILE A 258 -4.85 0.46 -18.03
CA ILE A 258 -4.87 1.79 -17.40
C ILE A 258 -4.18 2.80 -18.32
N TRP A 259 -2.97 2.47 -18.84
CA TRP A 259 -2.25 3.36 -19.75
C TRP A 259 -3.07 3.69 -20.99
N LYS A 260 -3.66 2.69 -21.64
CA LYS A 260 -4.46 2.88 -22.86
C LYS A 260 -5.68 3.78 -22.62
N ARG A 261 -6.31 3.68 -21.45
CA ARG A 261 -7.52 4.45 -21.09
C ARG A 261 -7.21 5.85 -20.58
N LEU A 262 -6.14 6.00 -19.81
CA LEU A 262 -5.76 7.29 -19.23
C LEU A 262 -4.89 8.14 -20.16
N LYS A 263 -4.49 7.66 -21.36
CA LYS A 263 -3.69 8.47 -22.27
C LYS A 263 -4.38 9.77 -22.74
N TYR A 264 -5.71 9.83 -22.66
CA TYR A 264 -6.54 10.99 -22.99
C TYR A 264 -7.14 11.67 -21.74
N GLU A 265 -6.62 11.36 -20.55
CA GLU A 265 -7.05 12.02 -19.33
C GLU A 265 -6.46 13.43 -19.26
N ASP A 266 -7.32 14.44 -19.09
CA ASP A 266 -6.90 15.84 -19.00
C ASP A 266 -6.46 16.20 -17.55
N ASN A 267 -6.91 15.42 -16.58
CA ASN A 267 -6.54 15.64 -15.18
C ASN A 267 -5.06 15.30 -14.96
N ARG A 268 -4.23 16.34 -14.84
CA ARG A 268 -2.79 16.23 -14.62
C ARG A 268 -2.45 15.42 -13.37
N GLU A 269 -3.24 15.51 -12.33
CA GLU A 269 -3.01 14.80 -11.08
C GLU A 269 -3.14 13.28 -11.28
N ILE A 270 -4.17 12.83 -12.00
CA ILE A 270 -4.37 11.42 -12.33
C ILE A 270 -3.21 10.88 -13.20
N LEU A 271 -2.78 11.66 -14.20
CA LEU A 271 -1.65 11.27 -15.04
C LEU A 271 -0.35 11.18 -14.26
N SER A 272 -0.12 12.10 -13.34
CA SER A 272 1.08 12.09 -12.48
C SER A 272 1.04 10.92 -11.49
N LEU A 273 -0.13 10.60 -10.95
CA LEU A 273 -0.32 9.40 -10.12
C LEU A 273 -0.05 8.11 -10.91
N PHE A 274 -0.46 8.07 -12.18
CA PHE A 274 -0.14 6.97 -13.08
C PHE A 274 1.38 6.83 -13.31
N ASN A 275 2.11 7.94 -13.45
CA ASN A 275 3.57 7.91 -13.57
C ASN A 275 4.21 7.26 -12.33
N VAL A 276 3.72 7.60 -11.12
CA VAL A 276 4.19 6.98 -9.87
C VAL A 276 3.87 5.48 -9.83
N PHE A 277 2.67 5.10 -10.24
CA PHE A 277 2.27 3.68 -10.32
C PHE A 277 3.10 2.88 -11.33
N CYS A 278 3.55 3.48 -12.42
CA CYS A 278 4.38 2.81 -13.44
C CYS A 278 5.74 2.30 -12.91
N LEU A 279 6.22 2.81 -11.78
CA LEU A 279 7.36 2.22 -11.09
C LEU A 279 7.10 0.75 -10.72
N THR A 280 5.87 0.43 -10.29
CA THR A 280 5.48 -0.97 -10.02
C THR A 280 5.75 -1.85 -11.23
N PHE A 281 5.33 -1.41 -12.42
CA PHE A 281 5.56 -2.15 -13.65
C PHE A 281 7.06 -2.37 -13.93
N ALA A 282 7.87 -1.33 -13.78
CA ALA A 282 9.31 -1.42 -14.03
C ALA A 282 10.02 -2.43 -13.08
N TRP A 283 9.45 -2.66 -11.89
CA TRP A 283 10.02 -3.53 -10.86
C TRP A 283 9.42 -4.94 -10.83
N ILE A 284 8.41 -5.25 -11.65
CA ILE A 284 7.80 -6.60 -11.74
C ILE A 284 8.84 -7.74 -11.86
N PRO A 285 9.93 -7.63 -12.67
CA PRO A 285 10.91 -8.70 -12.77
C PRO A 285 11.62 -9.05 -11.47
N LEU A 286 11.58 -8.17 -10.48
CA LEU A 286 12.23 -8.35 -9.18
C LEU A 286 11.30 -8.95 -8.11
N LEU A 287 10.02 -9.18 -8.44
CA LEU A 287 9.00 -9.64 -7.49
C LEU A 287 9.11 -11.12 -7.08
N GLY A 288 9.89 -11.92 -7.72
CA GLY A 288 9.82 -13.36 -7.57
C GLY A 288 10.53 -14.01 -6.40
N ASN A 289 11.26 -13.26 -5.61
CA ASN A 289 11.92 -13.76 -4.40
C ASN A 289 11.48 -12.89 -3.25
N ASP A 290 11.47 -13.38 -2.03
CA ASP A 290 11.12 -12.62 -0.81
C ASP A 290 12.18 -11.51 -0.57
N SER A 291 12.45 -10.82 -1.66
CA SER A 291 13.44 -9.78 -1.77
C SER A 291 12.96 -8.53 -1.05
N PRO A 292 13.84 -7.83 -0.33
CA PRO A 292 13.56 -6.49 0.20
C PRO A 292 13.04 -5.52 -0.85
N LEU A 293 13.34 -5.77 -2.12
CA LEU A 293 12.88 -4.99 -3.28
C LEU A 293 11.36 -5.07 -3.47
N MET A 294 10.69 -6.17 -3.07
CA MET A 294 9.23 -6.22 -3.05
C MET A 294 8.61 -5.13 -2.17
N ARG A 295 9.27 -4.77 -1.08
CA ARG A 295 8.77 -3.75 -0.14
C ARG A 295 8.73 -2.36 -0.75
N VAL A 296 9.59 -2.09 -1.72
CA VAL A 296 9.62 -0.81 -2.44
C VAL A 296 8.37 -0.64 -3.30
N ILE A 297 7.93 -1.72 -3.95
CA ILE A 297 6.77 -1.70 -4.83
C ILE A 297 5.49 -1.34 -4.08
N LEU A 298 5.38 -1.76 -2.82
CA LEU A 298 4.19 -1.53 -1.99
C LEU A 298 3.86 -0.04 -1.80
N TYR A 299 4.83 0.86 -1.92
CA TYR A 299 4.57 2.30 -1.89
C TYR A 299 3.89 2.82 -3.16
N PHE A 300 4.02 2.12 -4.27
CA PHE A 300 3.59 2.56 -5.58
C PHE A 300 2.40 1.78 -6.12
N ASN A 301 2.32 0.48 -5.86
CA ASN A 301 1.27 -0.38 -6.40
C ASN A 301 -0.11 -0.10 -5.79
N ILE A 302 -0.20 0.45 -4.58
CA ILE A 302 -1.48 0.79 -3.94
C ILE A 302 -2.33 1.75 -4.78
N TYR A 303 -1.69 2.55 -5.63
CA TYR A 303 -2.40 3.49 -6.50
C TYR A 303 -3.19 2.81 -7.62
N VAL A 304 -2.93 1.53 -7.92
CA VAL A 304 -3.77 0.74 -8.85
C VAL A 304 -5.22 0.73 -8.42
N LEU A 305 -5.47 0.74 -7.10
CA LEU A 305 -6.81 0.69 -6.53
C LEU A 305 -7.70 1.85 -7.00
N VAL A 306 -7.14 3.04 -7.18
CA VAL A 306 -7.91 4.21 -7.64
C VAL A 306 -7.76 4.46 -9.15
N LEU A 307 -6.65 4.03 -9.75
CA LEU A 307 -6.42 4.19 -11.19
C LEU A 307 -7.25 3.21 -12.03
N LEU A 308 -7.45 1.98 -11.54
CA LEU A 308 -8.21 0.95 -12.27
C LEU A 308 -9.70 1.33 -12.43
N PRO A 309 -10.46 1.66 -11.36
CA PRO A 309 -11.84 2.12 -11.51
C PRO A 309 -11.94 3.38 -12.38
N ARG A 310 -10.99 4.30 -12.25
CA ARG A 310 -10.93 5.49 -13.10
C ARG A 310 -10.76 5.15 -14.58
N ALA A 311 -9.90 4.18 -14.90
CA ALA A 311 -9.70 3.70 -16.26
C ALA A 311 -10.97 3.01 -16.83
N ILE A 312 -11.67 2.22 -16.00
CA ILE A 312 -12.93 1.58 -16.36
C ILE A 312 -14.00 2.66 -16.62
N SER A 313 -14.11 3.67 -15.76
CA SER A 313 -15.06 4.77 -15.94
C SER A 313 -14.84 5.58 -17.24
N ARG A 314 -13.66 5.51 -17.84
CA ARG A 314 -13.32 6.13 -19.14
C ARG A 314 -13.62 5.22 -20.34
N THR A 315 -14.15 4.03 -20.14
CA THR A 315 -14.61 3.18 -21.26
C THR A 315 -15.99 3.63 -21.72
N SER A 316 -16.17 3.80 -23.02
CA SER A 316 -17.47 4.17 -23.59
C SER A 316 -18.42 2.98 -23.73
N PHE A 317 -17.87 1.80 -24.03
CA PHE A 317 -18.61 0.54 -24.16
C PHE A 317 -18.21 -0.42 -23.04
N TYR A 318 -19.12 -1.27 -22.62
CA TYR A 318 -18.90 -2.34 -21.63
C TYR A 318 -18.41 -1.85 -20.26
N ARG A 319 -18.68 -0.60 -19.89
CA ARG A 319 -18.23 -0.03 -18.59
C ARG A 319 -18.81 -0.81 -17.41
N ASN A 320 -20.10 -1.09 -17.44
CA ASN A 320 -20.78 -1.79 -16.35
C ASN A 320 -20.35 -3.26 -16.29
N GLU A 321 -20.18 -3.89 -17.44
CA GLU A 321 -19.69 -5.26 -17.55
C GLU A 321 -18.25 -5.37 -17.04
N LEU A 322 -17.39 -4.41 -17.33
CA LEU A 322 -16.03 -4.37 -16.81
C LEU A 322 -16.02 -4.20 -15.29
N PHE A 323 -16.83 -3.29 -14.73
CA PHE A 323 -16.99 -3.20 -13.28
C PHE A 323 -17.49 -4.50 -12.67
N PHE A 324 -18.47 -5.13 -13.29
CA PHE A 324 -19.01 -6.42 -12.83
C PHE A 324 -17.93 -7.50 -12.85
N CYS A 325 -17.25 -7.71 -13.97
CA CYS A 325 -16.22 -8.73 -14.10
C CYS A 325 -15.04 -8.52 -13.13
N ILE A 326 -14.56 -7.28 -12.99
CA ILE A 326 -13.43 -7.01 -12.08
C ILE A 326 -13.84 -7.16 -10.61
N ASN A 327 -15.06 -6.78 -10.25
CA ASN A 327 -15.56 -6.97 -8.90
C ASN A 327 -15.75 -8.44 -8.56
N LEU A 328 -16.27 -9.26 -9.51
CA LEU A 328 -16.34 -10.72 -9.33
C LEU A 328 -14.96 -11.34 -9.16
N PHE A 329 -13.99 -10.93 -9.97
CA PHE A 329 -12.61 -11.38 -9.84
C PHE A 329 -12.03 -11.04 -8.45
N PHE A 330 -12.24 -9.81 -7.98
CA PHE A 330 -11.76 -9.41 -6.66
C PHE A 330 -12.48 -10.17 -5.53
N ILE A 331 -13.78 -10.41 -5.63
CA ILE A 331 -14.52 -11.21 -4.66
C ILE A 331 -13.97 -12.64 -4.62
N TYR A 332 -13.83 -13.27 -5.77
CA TYR A 332 -13.26 -14.61 -5.86
C TYR A 332 -11.87 -14.67 -5.23
N TYR A 333 -10.97 -13.76 -5.63
CA TYR A 333 -9.60 -13.75 -5.14
C TYR A 333 -9.52 -13.42 -3.64
N ALA A 334 -10.35 -12.49 -3.14
CA ALA A 334 -10.39 -12.14 -1.71
C ALA A 334 -10.86 -13.31 -0.82
N VAL A 335 -11.74 -14.18 -1.34
CA VAL A 335 -12.29 -15.32 -0.59
C VAL A 335 -11.35 -16.52 -0.70
N ASP A 336 -10.75 -16.76 -1.88
CA ASP A 336 -9.94 -17.94 -2.18
C ASP A 336 -8.48 -17.78 -1.73
N SER A 337 -7.93 -16.56 -1.74
CA SER A 337 -6.54 -16.31 -1.32
C SER A 337 -6.35 -16.59 0.17
N HIS A 338 -5.87 -17.83 0.50
CA HIS A 338 -5.35 -18.33 1.78
C HIS A 338 -6.33 -18.50 2.91
#